data_bc4b23213fbe1d606bdf794a0c66bbb2
#
_entry.id   bc4b23213fbe1d606bdf794a0c66bbb2
#
_cell.length_a   1.000
_cell.length_b   1.000
_cell.length_c   1.000
_cell.angle_alpha   90.00
_cell.angle_beta   90.00
_cell.angle_gamma   90.00
#
_symmetry.space_group_name_H-M   'P 1'
#
loop_
_entity.id
_entity.type
_entity.pdbx_description
1 polymer ?
#
loop_
_entity_poly.entity_id
_entity_poly.type
_entity_poly.pdbx_seq_one_letter_code
_entity_poly.pdbx_strand_id
1 'polypeptide(L)'
;PPLNYNFVRQIQKDFPDAEFVINGGITTTRLVKDLLVEFPGVMLGRAPYSNPYLLAELEEQVFGTTAVTRATVFRQYRDYMAEQMHGGVYLKHMAKHLLGLYTGLPGARAFRRHLSTYMHKDNASLSVVDDAVRLINTET
;
A
#
# COMPACT_ATOMS: atom_id res chain seq x y z
N PRO A 1 -2.78 -5.64 -24.32
CA PRO A 1 -2.36 -7.03 -24.53
C PRO A 1 -2.21 -7.76 -23.20
N PRO A 2 -2.47 -9.07 -23.17
CA PRO A 2 -2.29 -9.85 -21.94
C PRO A 2 -0.80 -9.84 -21.51
N LEU A 3 -0.58 -9.98 -20.20
CA LEU A 3 0.78 -10.10 -19.65
C LEU A 3 1.40 -11.42 -20.11
N ASN A 4 2.68 -11.36 -20.49
CA ASN A 4 3.43 -12.53 -20.96
C ASN A 4 4.82 -12.57 -20.30
N TYR A 5 4.92 -13.20 -19.14
CA TYR A 5 6.20 -13.37 -18.43
C TYR A 5 7.19 -14.25 -19.20
N ASN A 6 6.71 -15.17 -20.05
CA ASN A 6 7.61 -16.00 -20.88
C ASN A 6 8.41 -15.17 -21.88
N PHE A 7 7.83 -14.07 -22.36
CA PHE A 7 8.56 -13.14 -23.22
C PHE A 7 9.72 -12.46 -22.46
N VAL A 8 9.50 -12.08 -21.20
CA VAL A 8 10.56 -11.50 -20.36
C VAL A 8 11.65 -12.53 -20.07
N ARG A 9 11.28 -13.80 -19.79
CA ARG A 9 12.23 -14.89 -19.60
C ARG A 9 13.08 -15.13 -20.85
N GLN A 10 12.48 -14.98 -22.02
CA GLN A 10 13.24 -15.11 -23.29
C GLN A 10 14.24 -13.97 -23.44
N ILE A 11 13.83 -12.73 -23.21
CA ILE A 11 14.72 -11.56 -23.27
C ILE A 11 15.89 -11.71 -22.28
N GLN A 12 15.62 -12.19 -21.06
CA GLN A 12 16.68 -12.45 -20.08
C GLN A 12 17.72 -13.47 -20.57
N LYS A 13 17.30 -14.48 -21.31
CA LYS A 13 18.22 -15.45 -21.93
C LYS A 13 19.00 -14.86 -23.11
N ASP A 14 18.36 -14.01 -23.90
CA ASP A 14 18.99 -13.38 -25.07
C ASP A 14 20.01 -12.30 -24.65
N PHE A 15 19.85 -11.73 -23.44
CA PHE A 15 20.72 -10.69 -22.91
C PHE A 15 21.22 -11.04 -21.48
N PRO A 16 22.11 -12.05 -21.34
CA PRO A 16 22.48 -12.59 -20.03
C PRO A 16 23.26 -11.61 -19.14
N ASP A 17 23.89 -10.59 -19.71
CA ASP A 17 24.65 -9.57 -19.00
C ASP A 17 23.77 -8.40 -18.52
N ALA A 18 22.48 -8.39 -18.87
CA ALA A 18 21.53 -7.35 -18.46
C ALA A 18 20.72 -7.79 -17.24
N GLU A 19 20.49 -6.84 -16.34
CA GLU A 19 19.64 -7.04 -15.17
C GLU A 19 18.18 -6.68 -15.51
N PHE A 20 17.27 -7.61 -15.24
CA PHE A 20 15.83 -7.43 -15.52
C PHE A 20 15.00 -7.43 -14.26
N VAL A 21 14.30 -6.33 -14.00
CA VAL A 21 13.28 -6.22 -12.95
C VAL A 21 11.92 -6.46 -13.58
N ILE A 22 11.24 -7.53 -13.15
CA ILE A 22 9.95 -7.90 -13.73
C ILE A 22 8.83 -7.02 -13.18
N ASN A 23 7.90 -6.63 -14.07
CA ASN A 23 6.72 -5.84 -13.76
C ASN A 23 5.48 -6.41 -14.46
N GLY A 24 4.31 -6.17 -13.86
CA GLY A 24 3.00 -6.41 -14.46
C GLY A 24 2.14 -7.37 -13.64
N GLY A 25 0.95 -6.91 -13.23
CA GLY A 25 -0.08 -7.74 -12.57
C GLY A 25 0.32 -8.33 -11.22
N ILE A 26 1.41 -7.88 -10.61
CA ILE A 26 1.94 -8.42 -9.36
C ILE A 26 1.16 -7.80 -8.20
N THR A 27 0.40 -8.64 -7.48
CA THR A 27 -0.56 -8.17 -6.47
C THR A 27 -0.48 -8.90 -5.12
N THR A 28 0.33 -9.96 -5.02
CA THR A 28 0.43 -10.77 -3.80
C THR A 28 1.87 -11.03 -3.41
N THR A 29 2.12 -11.20 -2.11
CA THR A 29 3.43 -11.57 -1.57
C THR A 29 3.93 -12.90 -2.13
N ARG A 30 3.03 -13.86 -2.33
CA ARG A 30 3.38 -15.15 -2.93
C ARG A 30 3.95 -15.00 -4.33
N LEU A 31 3.26 -14.24 -5.21
CA LEU A 31 3.72 -14.03 -6.58
C LEU A 31 5.07 -13.29 -6.61
N VAL A 32 5.27 -12.33 -5.70
CA VAL A 32 6.57 -11.66 -5.56
C VAL A 32 7.68 -12.66 -5.24
N LYS A 33 7.45 -13.54 -4.25
CA LYS A 33 8.44 -14.57 -3.86
C LYS A 33 8.73 -15.54 -4.99
N ASP A 34 7.70 -16.00 -5.70
CA ASP A 34 7.85 -16.91 -6.83
C ASP A 34 8.70 -16.25 -7.96
N LEU A 35 8.45 -14.98 -8.25
CA LEU A 35 9.19 -14.25 -9.28
C LEU A 35 10.64 -13.89 -8.86
N LEU A 36 10.89 -13.66 -7.58
CA LEU A 36 12.25 -13.41 -7.07
C LEU A 36 13.17 -14.63 -7.14
N VAL A 37 12.63 -15.84 -7.37
CA VAL A 37 13.44 -17.02 -7.68
C VAL A 37 14.07 -16.92 -9.07
N GLU A 38 13.38 -16.23 -10.00
CA GLU A 38 13.79 -16.17 -11.41
C GLU A 38 14.43 -14.83 -11.80
N PHE A 39 14.01 -13.74 -11.14
CA PHE A 39 14.42 -12.37 -11.45
C PHE A 39 15.12 -11.71 -10.27
N PRO A 40 16.15 -10.90 -10.50
CA PRO A 40 16.86 -10.18 -9.45
C PRO A 40 16.00 -9.12 -8.75
N GLY A 41 14.89 -8.71 -9.36
CA GLY A 41 13.98 -7.72 -8.80
C GLY A 41 12.57 -7.82 -9.35
N VAL A 42 11.63 -7.32 -8.55
CA VAL A 42 10.20 -7.27 -8.85
C VAL A 42 9.69 -5.86 -8.62
N MET A 43 8.94 -5.30 -9.58
CA MET A 43 8.34 -3.98 -9.48
C MET A 43 6.84 -4.11 -9.25
N LEU A 44 6.34 -3.45 -8.21
CA LEU A 44 4.92 -3.34 -7.92
C LEU A 44 4.45 -1.91 -8.16
N GLY A 45 3.37 -1.74 -8.91
CA GLY A 45 2.77 -0.43 -9.17
C GLY A 45 1.47 -0.23 -8.41
N ARG A 46 0.36 -0.69 -8.96
CA ARG A 46 -1.00 -0.43 -8.45
C ARG A 46 -1.34 -1.14 -7.14
N ALA A 47 -0.77 -2.32 -6.89
CA ALA A 47 -1.10 -3.13 -5.72
C ALA A 47 -0.79 -2.41 -4.40
N PRO A 48 0.42 -1.84 -4.18
CA PRO A 48 0.71 -1.06 -2.98
C PRO A 48 -0.14 0.21 -2.85
N TYR A 49 -0.57 0.81 -3.95
CA TYR A 49 -1.47 1.95 -3.89
C TYR A 49 -2.87 1.57 -3.38
N SER A 50 -3.37 0.41 -3.80
CA SER A 50 -4.68 -0.12 -3.38
C SER A 50 -4.65 -0.76 -1.98
N ASN A 51 -3.50 -1.32 -1.59
CA ASN A 51 -3.24 -1.93 -0.29
C ASN A 51 -1.80 -1.58 0.16
N PRO A 52 -1.60 -0.42 0.78
CA PRO A 52 -0.25 0.01 1.22
C PRO A 52 0.41 -0.96 2.19
N TYR A 53 -0.37 -1.68 3.00
CA TYR A 53 0.17 -2.62 3.98
C TYR A 53 0.82 -3.85 3.34
N LEU A 54 0.55 -4.12 2.06
CA LEU A 54 1.27 -5.13 1.29
C LEU A 54 2.79 -4.95 1.34
N LEU A 55 3.27 -3.70 1.43
CA LEU A 55 4.71 -3.43 1.51
C LEU A 55 5.30 -3.90 2.85
N ALA A 56 4.59 -3.73 3.96
CA ALA A 56 5.04 -4.24 5.26
C ALA A 56 5.07 -5.77 5.28
N GLU A 57 4.07 -6.42 4.69
CA GLU A 57 4.03 -7.88 4.54
C GLU A 57 5.17 -8.40 3.65
N LEU A 58 5.51 -7.67 2.59
CA LEU A 58 6.63 -8.00 1.70
C LEU A 58 7.97 -7.82 2.41
N GLU A 59 8.13 -6.77 3.18
CA GLU A 59 9.34 -6.52 3.95
C GLU A 59 9.64 -7.65 4.92
N GLU A 60 8.63 -8.14 5.62
CA GLU A 60 8.76 -9.30 6.49
C GLU A 60 9.07 -10.59 5.70
N GLN A 61 8.33 -10.86 4.63
CA GLN A 61 8.42 -12.13 3.92
C GLN A 61 9.63 -12.26 2.99
N VAL A 62 10.16 -11.15 2.50
CA VAL A 62 11.29 -11.12 1.56
C VAL A 62 12.61 -10.83 2.28
N PHE A 63 12.60 -9.88 3.21
CA PHE A 63 13.83 -9.42 3.89
C PHE A 63 13.96 -9.97 5.33
N GLY A 64 12.92 -10.65 5.86
CA GLY A 64 12.96 -11.23 7.21
C GLY A 64 12.90 -10.20 8.35
N THR A 65 12.50 -8.97 8.06
CA THR A 65 12.29 -7.93 9.07
C THR A 65 10.93 -8.09 9.73
N THR A 66 10.76 -7.57 10.95
CA THR A 66 9.44 -7.55 11.58
C THR A 66 8.56 -6.50 10.91
N ALA A 67 7.40 -6.91 10.41
CA ALA A 67 6.44 -5.99 9.81
C ALA A 67 5.97 -4.94 10.82
N VAL A 68 5.97 -3.66 10.43
CA VAL A 68 5.35 -2.60 11.23
C VAL A 68 3.84 -2.82 11.29
N THR A 69 3.22 -2.56 12.46
CA THR A 69 1.77 -2.71 12.57
C THR A 69 1.01 -1.61 11.83
N ARG A 70 -0.22 -1.91 11.36
CA ARG A 70 -1.10 -0.89 10.75
C ARG A 70 -1.35 0.29 11.69
N ALA A 71 -1.46 0.04 13.00
CA ALA A 71 -1.61 1.10 14.00
C ALA A 71 -0.39 2.04 14.04
N THR A 72 0.81 1.50 13.94
CA THR A 72 2.04 2.30 13.88
C THR A 72 2.10 3.11 12.59
N VAL A 73 1.82 2.50 11.44
CA VAL A 73 1.76 3.19 10.15
C VAL A 73 0.72 4.33 10.17
N PHE A 74 -0.48 4.04 10.67
CA PHE A 74 -1.53 5.06 10.79
C PHE A 74 -1.08 6.24 11.65
N ARG A 75 -0.52 5.99 12.84
CA ARG A 75 -0.06 7.03 13.76
C ARG A 75 1.01 7.92 13.12
N GLN A 76 2.03 7.34 12.53
CA GLN A 76 3.10 8.08 11.87
C GLN A 76 2.57 8.94 10.71
N TYR A 77 1.68 8.37 9.91
CA TYR A 77 1.09 9.12 8.79
C TYR A 77 0.12 10.22 9.27
N ARG A 78 -0.59 9.98 10.38
CA ARG A 78 -1.43 10.99 11.02
C ARG A 78 -0.62 12.19 11.52
N ASP A 79 0.54 11.94 12.14
CA ASP A 79 1.43 12.99 12.60
C ASP A 79 1.97 13.81 11.42
N TYR A 80 2.36 13.15 10.33
CA TYR A 80 2.71 13.79 9.07
C TYR A 80 1.55 14.66 8.53
N MET A 81 0.33 14.14 8.51
CA MET A 81 -0.84 14.92 8.07
C MET A 81 -1.07 16.17 8.95
N ALA A 82 -0.88 16.05 10.27
CA ALA A 82 -0.99 17.18 11.18
C ALA A 82 0.00 18.29 10.84
N GLU A 83 1.25 17.94 10.60
CA GLU A 83 2.30 18.88 10.20
C GLU A 83 1.97 19.56 8.86
N GLN A 84 1.59 18.79 7.85
CA GLN A 84 1.26 19.34 6.53
C GLN A 84 0.03 20.24 6.56
N MET A 85 -0.96 19.94 7.38
CA MET A 85 -2.15 20.81 7.54
C MET A 85 -1.78 22.15 8.18
N HIS A 86 -0.83 22.21 9.11
CA HIS A 86 -0.28 23.48 9.61
C HIS A 86 0.37 24.30 8.48
N GLY A 87 0.96 23.64 7.48
CA GLY A 87 1.49 24.25 6.27
C GLY A 87 0.41 24.61 5.21
N GLY A 88 -0.88 24.42 5.51
CA GLY A 88 -1.98 24.76 4.61
C GLY A 88 -2.40 23.68 3.62
N VAL A 89 -1.88 22.45 3.75
CA VAL A 89 -2.29 21.34 2.89
C VAL A 89 -3.65 20.81 3.33
N TYR A 90 -4.59 20.67 2.39
CA TYR A 90 -5.92 20.13 2.69
C TYR A 90 -5.89 18.64 2.99
N LEU A 91 -6.65 18.21 3.99
CA LEU A 91 -6.76 16.81 4.42
C LEU A 91 -7.01 15.83 3.26
N LYS A 92 -7.89 16.18 2.34
CA LYS A 92 -8.27 15.32 1.19
C LYS A 92 -7.09 14.87 0.33
N HIS A 93 -6.04 15.68 0.24
CA HIS A 93 -4.87 15.35 -0.59
C HIS A 93 -4.01 14.25 0.02
N MET A 94 -4.12 14.07 1.33
CA MET A 94 -3.37 13.08 2.11
C MET A 94 -4.24 11.89 2.50
N ALA A 95 -5.43 12.11 3.03
CA ALA A 95 -6.32 11.05 3.52
C ALA A 95 -6.72 10.03 2.44
N LYS A 96 -6.74 10.42 1.16
CA LYS A 96 -6.99 9.50 0.05
C LYS A 96 -6.00 8.32 -0.01
N HIS A 97 -4.77 8.50 0.47
CA HIS A 97 -3.74 7.47 0.48
C HIS A 97 -3.91 6.45 1.63
N LEU A 98 -4.79 6.75 2.60
CA LEU A 98 -5.14 5.83 3.69
C LEU A 98 -6.24 4.84 3.31
N LEU A 99 -6.98 5.07 2.22
CA LEU A 99 -8.18 4.30 1.88
C LEU A 99 -7.96 2.79 1.83
N GLY A 100 -6.76 2.35 1.44
CA GLY A 100 -6.39 0.94 1.35
C GLY A 100 -5.73 0.34 2.60
N LEU A 101 -5.37 1.14 3.60
CA LEU A 101 -4.51 0.69 4.72
C LEU A 101 -5.08 -0.51 5.48
N TYR A 102 -6.39 -0.57 5.64
CA TYR A 102 -7.08 -1.63 6.39
C TYR A 102 -7.77 -2.65 5.47
N THR A 103 -7.38 -2.74 4.20
CA THR A 103 -7.92 -3.72 3.26
C THR A 103 -7.82 -5.14 3.83
N GLY A 104 -8.93 -5.89 3.77
CA GLY A 104 -9.03 -7.25 4.28
C GLY A 104 -9.45 -7.37 5.75
N LEU A 105 -9.49 -6.27 6.52
CA LEU A 105 -9.89 -6.30 7.93
C LEU A 105 -11.37 -6.01 8.16
N PRO A 106 -11.98 -6.53 9.24
CA PRO A 106 -13.29 -6.11 9.70
C PRO A 106 -13.35 -4.59 9.90
N GLY A 107 -14.43 -3.95 9.43
CA GLY A 107 -14.55 -2.49 9.49
C GLY A 107 -13.92 -1.71 8.32
N ALA A 108 -13.08 -2.31 7.48
CA ALA A 108 -12.39 -1.64 6.37
C ALA A 108 -13.35 -0.93 5.39
N ARG A 109 -14.55 -1.48 5.15
CA ARG A 109 -15.57 -0.85 4.30
C ARG A 109 -16.12 0.43 4.96
N ALA A 110 -16.40 0.39 6.26
CA ALA A 110 -16.89 1.53 7.03
C ALA A 110 -15.82 2.64 7.09
N PHE A 111 -14.57 2.27 7.34
CA PHE A 111 -13.41 3.17 7.29
C PHE A 111 -13.32 3.93 5.97
N ARG A 112 -13.30 3.20 4.84
CA ARG A 112 -13.24 3.83 3.50
C ARG A 112 -14.40 4.74 3.23
N ARG A 113 -15.63 4.30 3.56
CA ARG A 113 -16.84 5.10 3.37
C ARG A 113 -16.77 6.39 4.17
N HIS A 114 -16.35 6.33 5.45
CA HIS A 114 -16.22 7.50 6.30
C HIS A 114 -15.23 8.51 5.70
N LEU A 115 -14.02 8.07 5.38
CA LEU A 115 -13.01 8.93 4.75
C LEU A 115 -13.52 9.56 3.46
N SER A 116 -14.06 8.77 2.53
CA SER A 116 -14.55 9.25 1.24
C SER A 116 -15.70 10.25 1.37
N THR A 117 -16.51 10.14 2.44
CA THR A 117 -17.62 11.06 2.68
C THR A 117 -17.16 12.39 3.28
N TYR A 118 -16.20 12.35 4.21
CA TYR A 118 -15.92 13.51 5.06
C TYR A 118 -14.62 14.25 4.72
N MET A 119 -13.63 13.60 4.08
CA MET A 119 -12.34 14.24 3.78
C MET A 119 -12.41 15.41 2.79
N HIS A 120 -13.50 15.53 2.03
CA HIS A 120 -13.70 16.58 1.02
C HIS A 120 -14.40 17.83 1.55
N LYS A 121 -14.88 17.81 2.78
CA LYS A 121 -15.57 18.97 3.38
C LYS A 121 -14.56 20.10 3.62
N ASP A 122 -15.00 21.34 3.46
CA ASP A 122 -14.13 22.52 3.56
C ASP A 122 -13.46 22.66 4.94
N ASN A 123 -14.14 22.20 6.00
CA ASN A 123 -13.64 22.20 7.38
C ASN A 123 -13.10 20.84 7.84
N ALA A 124 -12.76 19.95 6.92
CA ALA A 124 -12.24 18.63 7.27
C ALA A 124 -10.94 18.75 8.07
N SER A 125 -10.93 18.18 9.27
CA SER A 125 -9.81 18.14 10.18
C SER A 125 -9.32 16.71 10.41
N LEU A 126 -8.27 16.53 11.20
CA LEU A 126 -7.76 15.21 11.59
C LEU A 126 -8.80 14.33 12.30
N SER A 127 -9.84 14.93 12.92
CA SER A 127 -10.92 14.14 13.50
C SER A 127 -11.57 13.18 12.49
N VAL A 128 -11.60 13.55 11.20
CA VAL A 128 -12.15 12.69 10.14
C VAL A 128 -11.38 11.37 10.06
N VAL A 129 -10.05 11.39 10.16
CA VAL A 129 -9.24 10.15 10.12
C VAL A 129 -9.27 9.42 11.46
N ASP A 130 -9.31 10.15 12.56
CA ASP A 130 -9.41 9.58 13.92
C ASP A 130 -10.74 8.84 14.11
N ASP A 131 -11.85 9.39 13.63
CA ASP A 131 -13.16 8.75 13.68
C ASP A 131 -13.23 7.55 12.73
N ALA A 132 -12.60 7.65 11.56
CA ALA A 132 -12.55 6.54 10.62
C ALA A 132 -11.84 5.31 11.21
N VAL A 133 -10.70 5.49 11.89
CA VAL A 133 -9.94 4.36 12.44
C VAL A 133 -10.69 3.65 13.58
N ARG A 134 -11.54 4.35 14.33
CA ARG A 134 -12.40 3.74 15.37
C ARG A 134 -13.41 2.74 14.81
N LEU A 135 -13.70 2.80 13.50
CA LEU A 135 -14.59 1.86 12.82
C LEU A 135 -13.90 0.54 12.45
N ILE A 136 -12.59 0.46 12.62
CA ILE A 136 -11.85 -0.78 12.46
C ILE A 136 -12.03 -1.59 13.74
N ASN A 137 -12.70 -2.71 13.62
CA ASN A 137 -12.82 -3.66 14.73
C ASN A 137 -11.47 -4.36 14.89
N THR A 138 -10.63 -3.83 15.76
CA THR A 138 -9.45 -4.52 16.26
C THR A 138 -9.91 -5.45 17.40
N GLU A 139 -10.63 -6.51 17.05
CA GLU A 139 -10.61 -7.66 17.93
C GLU A 139 -9.27 -8.37 17.70
N THR A 140 -8.34 -8.08 18.57
CA THR A 140 -7.12 -8.73 19.04
C THR A 140 -6.33 -9.54 18.03
#